data_f00c5b241ccd9c475efb6b748bea6306
#
_entry.id   f00c5b241ccd9c475efb6b748bea6306
#
_cell.length_a   1.000
_cell.length_b   1.000
_cell.length_c   1.000
_cell.angle_alpha   90.00
_cell.angle_beta   90.00
_cell.angle_gamma   90.00
#
_symmetry.space_group_name_H-M   'P 1'
#
loop_
_entity.id
_entity.type
_entity.pdbx_description
1 polymer ?
#
loop_
_entity_poly.entity_id
_entity_poly.type
_entity_poly.pdbx_seq_one_letter_code
_entity_poly.pdbx_strand_id
1 'polypeptide(L)'
;DQQLLAGLGIASAVLQTIVGLMVFLAYSTTPAVARRFGAGEHTGAVRAGIDGLWLALALGTVLAVVGSLTTPWLVSLFGADAAVSEQAVIYLQLSMWGLPAMLIVFAATGLLRGMQDTVTPLWIAGLGFGLNALLNWLFIYGFGWGIAGSAAGTVVAQWAMVGAYAFVVGQLARRHEASVLPQREGLRGSARAGWWLFLRTVSLRIALLATVGVATGIGTGE
;
A
#
# COMPACT_ATOMS: atom_id res chain seq x y z
N ASP A 1 17.71 13.07 -19.52
CA ASP A 1 17.19 12.79 -18.34
C ASP A 1 17.60 11.64 -17.41
N GLN A 2 18.93 11.41 -17.30
CA GLN A 2 19.47 10.44 -16.33
C GLN A 2 19.14 10.81 -14.88
N GLN A 3 19.07 12.08 -14.56
CA GLN A 3 18.72 12.59 -13.23
C GLN A 3 17.30 12.23 -12.81
N LEU A 4 16.33 12.30 -13.74
CA LEU A 4 14.95 11.91 -13.49
C LEU A 4 14.84 10.41 -13.20
N LEU A 5 15.55 9.58 -13.94
CA LEU A 5 15.58 8.12 -13.72
C LEU A 5 16.25 7.75 -12.40
N ALA A 6 17.34 8.41 -12.04
CA ALA A 6 18.03 8.20 -10.77
C ALA A 6 17.12 8.61 -9.58
N GLY A 7 16.50 9.80 -9.66
CA GLY A 7 15.53 10.26 -8.64
C GLY A 7 14.34 9.33 -8.47
N LEU A 8 13.79 8.82 -9.58
CA LEU A 8 12.73 7.82 -9.57
C LEU A 8 13.20 6.50 -8.92
N GLY A 9 14.44 6.09 -9.18
CA GLY A 9 15.04 4.89 -8.57
C GLY A 9 15.10 4.99 -7.06
N ILE A 10 15.60 6.09 -6.51
CA ILE A 10 15.66 6.36 -5.07
C ILE A 10 14.26 6.34 -4.45
N ALA A 11 13.33 7.11 -5.02
CA ALA A 11 11.98 7.20 -4.51
C ALA A 11 11.25 5.86 -4.55
N SER A 12 11.43 5.08 -5.64
CA SER A 12 10.87 3.75 -5.78
C SER A 12 11.41 2.77 -4.74
N ALA A 13 12.70 2.83 -4.42
CA ALA A 13 13.31 1.97 -3.39
C ALA A 13 12.70 2.23 -2.00
N VAL A 14 12.50 3.50 -1.64
CA VAL A 14 11.84 3.89 -0.39
C VAL A 14 10.39 3.39 -0.36
N LEU A 15 9.61 3.69 -1.41
CA LEU A 15 8.21 3.28 -1.50
C LEU A 15 8.05 1.75 -1.46
N GLN A 16 8.85 1.00 -2.21
CA GLN A 16 8.80 -0.47 -2.21
C GLN A 16 9.11 -1.05 -0.83
N THR A 17 10.02 -0.43 -0.09
CA THR A 17 10.32 -0.84 1.28
C THR A 17 9.13 -0.63 2.20
N ILE A 18 8.51 0.57 2.17
CA ILE A 18 7.32 0.89 2.96
C ILE A 18 6.16 -0.05 2.61
N VAL A 19 5.86 -0.17 1.32
CA VAL A 19 4.78 -1.05 0.82
C VAL A 19 5.04 -2.50 1.16
N GLY A 20 6.27 -2.98 0.97
CA GLY A 20 6.65 -4.36 1.31
C GLY A 20 6.48 -4.68 2.79
N LEU A 21 6.73 -3.71 3.68
CA LEU A 21 6.47 -3.85 5.11
C LEU A 21 4.96 -3.85 5.42
N MET A 22 4.15 -3.15 4.62
CA MET A 22 2.71 -2.99 4.87
C MET A 22 1.83 -4.07 4.22
N VAL A 23 2.38 -4.92 3.37
CA VAL A 23 1.66 -6.05 2.72
C VAL A 23 1.02 -7.00 3.76
N PHE A 24 1.55 -7.03 5.02
CA PHE A 24 0.95 -7.80 6.09
C PHE A 24 -0.55 -7.48 6.30
N LEU A 25 -1.00 -6.29 5.94
CA LEU A 25 -2.39 -5.86 6.11
C LEU A 25 -3.34 -6.74 5.28
N ALA A 26 -2.99 -7.02 4.02
CA ALA A 26 -3.75 -7.96 3.19
C ALA A 26 -3.74 -9.37 3.78
N TYR A 27 -2.59 -9.82 4.28
CA TYR A 27 -2.44 -11.14 4.88
C TYR A 27 -3.11 -11.27 6.25
N SER A 28 -3.35 -10.19 6.99
CA SER A 28 -4.07 -10.23 8.26
C SER A 28 -5.59 -10.20 8.07
N THR A 29 -6.08 -9.43 7.09
CA THR A 29 -7.50 -9.26 6.82
C THR A 29 -8.12 -10.54 6.24
N THR A 30 -7.48 -11.16 5.25
CA THR A 30 -7.99 -12.37 4.58
C THR A 30 -8.32 -13.50 5.56
N PRO A 31 -7.42 -13.96 6.46
CA PRO A 31 -7.75 -15.05 7.39
C PRO A 31 -8.81 -14.67 8.43
N ALA A 32 -8.84 -13.40 8.85
CA ALA A 32 -9.83 -12.92 9.80
C ALA A 32 -11.25 -12.97 9.22
N VAL A 33 -11.39 -12.58 7.97
CA VAL A 33 -12.66 -12.66 7.22
C VAL A 33 -13.00 -14.11 6.89
N ALA A 34 -12.06 -14.88 6.34
CA ALA A 34 -12.31 -16.26 5.90
C ALA A 34 -12.77 -17.19 7.03
N ARG A 35 -12.21 -17.04 8.23
CA ARG A 35 -12.64 -17.84 9.40
C ARG A 35 -14.11 -17.58 9.76
N ARG A 36 -14.55 -16.32 9.79
CA ARG A 36 -15.92 -15.95 10.10
C ARG A 36 -16.88 -16.35 8.98
N PHE A 37 -16.46 -16.14 7.74
CA PHE A 37 -17.22 -16.53 6.57
C PHE A 37 -17.44 -18.05 6.53
N GLY A 38 -16.39 -18.85 6.77
CA GLY A 38 -16.47 -20.31 6.85
C GLY A 38 -17.28 -20.83 8.04
N ALA A 39 -17.42 -20.04 9.12
CA ALA A 39 -18.32 -20.34 10.24
C ALA A 39 -19.78 -19.92 9.98
N GLY A 40 -20.11 -19.37 8.80
CA GLY A 40 -21.47 -18.89 8.48
C GLY A 40 -21.78 -17.49 9.04
N GLU A 41 -20.82 -16.83 9.70
CA GLU A 41 -20.99 -15.52 10.31
C GLU A 41 -20.75 -14.40 9.28
N HIS A 42 -21.59 -14.31 8.25
CA HIS A 42 -21.36 -13.40 7.12
C HIS A 42 -21.30 -11.93 7.54
N THR A 43 -22.21 -11.47 8.41
CA THR A 43 -22.17 -10.10 8.98
C THR A 43 -20.87 -9.84 9.71
N GLY A 44 -20.43 -10.81 10.53
CA GLY A 44 -19.16 -10.73 11.27
C GLY A 44 -17.93 -10.70 10.36
N ALA A 45 -17.97 -11.44 9.25
CA ALA A 45 -16.91 -11.45 8.24
C ALA A 45 -16.76 -10.08 7.57
N VAL A 46 -17.89 -9.49 7.12
CA VAL A 46 -17.89 -8.15 6.48
C VAL A 46 -17.40 -7.08 7.47
N ARG A 47 -17.85 -7.12 8.74
CA ARG A 47 -17.40 -6.21 9.79
C ARG A 47 -15.89 -6.29 10.01
N ALA A 48 -15.34 -7.51 10.10
CA ALA A 48 -13.89 -7.69 10.26
C ALA A 48 -13.08 -7.09 9.11
N GLY A 49 -13.62 -7.20 7.87
CA GLY A 49 -13.00 -6.55 6.71
C GLY A 49 -13.07 -5.03 6.79
N ILE A 50 -14.22 -4.46 7.17
CA ILE A 50 -14.41 -3.01 7.33
C ILE A 50 -13.47 -2.45 8.42
N ASP A 51 -13.33 -3.14 9.55
CA ASP A 51 -12.36 -2.76 10.58
C ASP A 51 -10.92 -2.76 10.04
N GLY A 52 -10.59 -3.73 9.16
CA GLY A 52 -9.32 -3.76 8.44
C GLY A 52 -9.12 -2.55 7.50
N LEU A 53 -10.18 -2.09 6.83
CA LEU A 53 -10.14 -0.89 5.97
C LEU A 53 -9.89 0.38 6.80
N TRP A 54 -10.54 0.53 7.94
CA TRP A 54 -10.32 1.66 8.83
C TRP A 54 -8.91 1.67 9.42
N LEU A 55 -8.39 0.49 9.78
CA LEU A 55 -6.99 0.36 10.22
C LEU A 55 -6.02 0.74 9.10
N ALA A 56 -6.30 0.30 7.86
CA ALA A 56 -5.52 0.63 6.67
C ALA A 56 -5.50 2.14 6.41
N LEU A 57 -6.66 2.79 6.50
CA LEU A 57 -6.77 4.25 6.36
C LEU A 57 -5.96 4.97 7.43
N ALA A 58 -6.11 4.58 8.70
CA ALA A 58 -5.39 5.22 9.81
C ALA A 58 -3.87 5.07 9.68
N LEU A 59 -3.38 3.84 9.46
CA LEU A 59 -1.96 3.57 9.26
C LEU A 59 -1.40 4.27 8.03
N GLY A 60 -2.13 4.20 6.91
CA GLY A 60 -1.75 4.85 5.66
C GLY A 60 -1.63 6.36 5.80
N THR A 61 -2.58 6.98 6.51
CA THR A 61 -2.55 8.43 6.77
C THR A 61 -1.36 8.81 7.65
N VAL A 62 -1.10 8.05 8.72
CA VAL A 62 0.08 8.29 9.57
C VAL A 62 1.37 8.17 8.75
N LEU A 63 1.49 7.12 7.94
CA LEU A 63 2.66 6.91 7.07
C LEU A 63 2.78 8.00 6.01
N ALA A 64 1.68 8.47 5.43
CA ALA A 64 1.70 9.55 4.44
C ALA A 64 2.20 10.85 5.08
N VAL A 65 1.70 11.21 6.25
CA VAL A 65 2.11 12.42 6.97
C VAL A 65 3.57 12.33 7.41
N VAL A 66 3.93 11.26 8.13
CA VAL A 66 5.31 11.07 8.60
C VAL A 66 6.27 10.96 7.42
N GLY A 67 5.92 10.17 6.41
CA GLY A 67 6.72 10.01 5.19
C GLY A 67 6.93 11.32 4.44
N SER A 68 5.88 12.13 4.28
CA SER A 68 5.99 13.44 3.63
C SER A 68 6.93 14.38 4.39
N LEU A 69 6.84 14.40 5.73
CA LEU A 69 7.70 15.24 6.58
C LEU A 69 9.16 14.78 6.59
N THR A 70 9.40 13.46 6.50
CA THR A 70 10.73 12.88 6.55
C THR A 70 11.37 12.69 5.17
N THR A 71 10.63 12.92 4.09
CA THR A 71 11.11 12.70 2.71
C THR A 71 12.45 13.38 2.41
N PRO A 72 12.71 14.68 2.75
CA PRO A 72 13.99 15.30 2.44
C PRO A 72 15.15 14.60 3.17
N TRP A 73 14.95 14.22 4.42
CA TRP A 73 15.92 13.45 5.19
C TRP A 73 16.16 12.06 4.61
N LEU A 74 15.09 11.33 4.26
CA LEU A 74 15.20 10.01 3.65
C LEU A 74 15.99 10.04 2.35
N VAL A 75 15.73 11.04 1.49
CA VAL A 75 16.46 11.21 0.23
C VAL A 75 17.92 11.57 0.46
N SER A 76 18.23 12.39 1.47
CA SER A 76 19.61 12.77 1.79
C SER A 76 20.50 11.58 2.18
N LEU A 77 19.91 10.49 2.71
CA LEU A 77 20.67 9.28 3.06
C LEU A 77 21.29 8.56 1.84
N PHE A 78 20.79 8.84 0.64
CA PHE A 78 21.33 8.24 -0.59
C PHE A 78 22.51 8.99 -1.16
N GLY A 79 22.87 10.18 -0.63
CA GLY A 79 24.03 10.94 -1.04
C GLY A 79 24.05 11.35 -2.52
N ALA A 80 22.87 11.48 -3.15
CA ALA A 80 22.72 11.85 -4.55
C ALA A 80 22.96 13.36 -4.77
N ASP A 81 23.29 13.73 -6.01
CA ASP A 81 23.43 15.13 -6.41
C ASP A 81 22.14 15.93 -6.13
N ALA A 82 22.27 17.25 -5.95
CA ALA A 82 21.16 18.14 -5.60
C ALA A 82 19.98 18.03 -6.60
N ALA A 83 20.26 17.97 -7.90
CA ALA A 83 19.24 17.87 -8.93
C ALA A 83 18.49 16.53 -8.90
N VAL A 84 19.19 15.42 -8.61
CA VAL A 84 18.56 14.09 -8.43
C VAL A 84 17.73 14.06 -7.17
N SER A 85 18.24 14.64 -6.08
CA SER A 85 17.56 14.71 -4.78
C SER A 85 16.27 15.52 -4.88
N GLU A 86 16.26 16.64 -5.59
CA GLU A 86 15.06 17.46 -5.81
C GLU A 86 13.95 16.66 -6.51
N GLN A 87 14.28 15.95 -7.59
CA GLN A 87 13.32 15.12 -8.31
C GLN A 87 12.79 13.96 -7.46
N ALA A 88 13.66 13.32 -6.68
CA ALA A 88 13.29 12.26 -5.76
C ALA A 88 12.32 12.77 -4.67
N VAL A 89 12.57 13.95 -4.12
CA VAL A 89 11.71 14.58 -3.10
C VAL A 89 10.34 14.88 -3.68
N ILE A 90 10.24 15.50 -4.86
CA ILE A 90 8.97 15.81 -5.52
C ILE A 90 8.15 14.54 -5.73
N TYR A 91 8.75 13.53 -6.34
CA TYR A 91 8.07 12.26 -6.60
C TYR A 91 7.62 11.57 -5.32
N LEU A 92 8.50 11.48 -4.32
CA LEU A 92 8.23 10.77 -3.08
C LEU A 92 7.15 11.48 -2.24
N GLN A 93 7.21 12.80 -2.11
CA GLN A 93 6.20 13.57 -1.38
C GLN A 93 4.80 13.40 -1.98
N LEU A 94 4.67 13.48 -3.30
CA LEU A 94 3.40 13.23 -3.98
C LEU A 94 2.95 11.78 -3.77
N SER A 95 3.84 10.81 -3.94
CA SER A 95 3.53 9.39 -3.83
C SER A 95 3.13 8.98 -2.41
N MET A 96 3.60 9.69 -1.36
CA MET A 96 3.18 9.41 0.03
C MET A 96 1.66 9.50 0.21
N TRP A 97 0.97 10.39 -0.51
CA TRP A 97 -0.50 10.50 -0.46
C TRP A 97 -1.24 9.34 -1.15
N GLY A 98 -0.51 8.49 -1.87
CA GLY A 98 -1.00 7.22 -2.39
C GLY A 98 -0.97 6.08 -1.35
N LEU A 99 -0.18 6.18 -0.27
CA LEU A 99 -0.07 5.12 0.73
C LEU A 99 -1.39 4.76 1.40
N PRO A 100 -2.22 5.71 1.87
CA PRO A 100 -3.54 5.39 2.43
C PRO A 100 -4.39 4.61 1.43
N ALA A 101 -4.44 5.07 0.19
CA ALA A 101 -5.20 4.42 -0.87
C ALA A 101 -4.71 2.98 -1.12
N MET A 102 -3.40 2.79 -1.23
CA MET A 102 -2.81 1.46 -1.46
C MET A 102 -3.08 0.49 -0.32
N LEU A 103 -2.98 0.95 0.94
CA LEU A 103 -3.29 0.10 2.10
C LEU A 103 -4.77 -0.27 2.16
N ILE A 104 -5.68 0.65 1.82
CA ILE A 104 -7.12 0.37 1.71
C ILE A 104 -7.36 -0.69 0.61
N VAL A 105 -6.72 -0.57 -0.55
CA VAL A 105 -6.80 -1.54 -1.65
C VAL A 105 -6.36 -2.93 -1.18
N PHE A 106 -5.27 -3.03 -0.41
CA PHE A 106 -4.82 -4.31 0.16
C PHE A 106 -5.84 -4.89 1.15
N ALA A 107 -6.37 -4.08 2.06
CA ALA A 107 -7.35 -4.54 3.04
C ALA A 107 -8.67 -4.96 2.36
N ALA A 108 -9.15 -4.19 1.38
CA ALA A 108 -10.35 -4.51 0.61
C ALA A 108 -10.19 -5.78 -0.24
N THR A 109 -9.03 -5.94 -0.88
CA THR A 109 -8.67 -7.20 -1.57
C THR A 109 -8.69 -8.37 -0.59
N GLY A 110 -8.15 -8.17 0.62
CA GLY A 110 -8.16 -9.16 1.69
C GLY A 110 -9.57 -9.55 2.14
N LEU A 111 -10.47 -8.56 2.27
CA LEU A 111 -11.88 -8.78 2.59
C LEU A 111 -12.56 -9.65 1.51
N LEU A 112 -12.48 -9.23 0.24
CA LEU A 112 -13.17 -9.95 -0.84
C LEU A 112 -12.61 -11.37 -1.03
N ARG A 113 -11.28 -11.53 -1.01
CA ARG A 113 -10.65 -12.87 -1.05
C ARG A 113 -11.04 -13.74 0.14
N GLY A 114 -11.17 -13.16 1.33
CA GLY A 114 -11.65 -13.85 2.53
C GLY A 114 -13.09 -14.32 2.40
N MET A 115 -13.89 -13.62 1.60
CA MET A 115 -15.25 -14.01 1.23
C MET A 115 -15.33 -14.88 -0.05
N GLN A 116 -14.19 -15.39 -0.52
CA GLN A 116 -14.06 -16.22 -1.73
C GLN A 116 -14.34 -15.48 -3.06
N ASP A 117 -14.42 -14.15 -3.05
CA ASP A 117 -14.49 -13.34 -4.27
C ASP A 117 -13.06 -12.94 -4.69
N THR A 118 -12.53 -13.61 -5.69
CA THR A 118 -11.22 -13.31 -6.30
C THR A 118 -11.35 -12.57 -7.62
N VAL A 119 -12.55 -12.55 -8.19
CA VAL A 119 -12.82 -11.96 -9.51
C VAL A 119 -12.94 -10.46 -9.43
N THR A 120 -13.70 -9.94 -8.45
CA THR A 120 -13.87 -8.49 -8.27
C THR A 120 -12.54 -7.76 -8.04
N PRO A 121 -11.64 -8.22 -7.13
CA PRO A 121 -10.31 -7.61 -7.00
C PRO A 121 -9.48 -7.63 -8.27
N LEU A 122 -9.58 -8.70 -9.08
CA LEU A 122 -8.86 -8.80 -10.34
C LEU A 122 -9.30 -7.73 -11.34
N TRP A 123 -10.61 -7.51 -11.48
CA TRP A 123 -11.14 -6.46 -12.37
C TRP A 123 -10.78 -5.06 -11.88
N ILE A 124 -10.93 -4.79 -10.57
CA ILE A 124 -10.55 -3.48 -10.02
C ILE A 124 -9.06 -3.21 -10.22
N ALA A 125 -8.20 -4.21 -10.00
CA ALA A 125 -6.76 -4.05 -10.22
C ALA A 125 -6.44 -3.84 -11.72
N GLY A 126 -7.03 -4.64 -12.61
CA GLY A 126 -6.81 -4.51 -14.06
C GLY A 126 -7.22 -3.13 -14.59
N LEU A 127 -8.42 -2.68 -14.22
CA LEU A 127 -8.91 -1.34 -14.59
C LEU A 127 -8.08 -0.23 -13.93
N GLY A 128 -7.67 -0.42 -12.68
CA GLY A 128 -6.81 0.53 -11.96
C GLY A 128 -5.43 0.69 -12.59
N PHE A 129 -4.80 -0.41 -13.02
CA PHE A 129 -3.52 -0.36 -13.74
C PHE A 129 -3.67 0.27 -15.13
N GLY A 130 -4.76 -0.04 -15.84
CA GLY A 130 -5.07 0.61 -17.12
C GLY A 130 -5.27 2.12 -16.96
N LEU A 131 -6.03 2.53 -15.95
CA LEU A 131 -6.22 3.94 -15.61
C LEU A 131 -4.90 4.62 -15.21
N ASN A 132 -4.06 3.94 -14.41
CA ASN A 132 -2.73 4.45 -14.06
C ASN A 132 -1.86 4.70 -15.29
N ALA A 133 -1.81 3.76 -16.23
CA ALA A 133 -1.06 3.93 -17.47
C ALA A 133 -1.58 5.11 -18.30
N LEU A 134 -2.90 5.25 -18.42
CA LEU A 134 -3.53 6.34 -19.13
C LEU A 134 -3.24 7.70 -18.48
N LEU A 135 -3.40 7.81 -17.17
CA LEU A 135 -3.14 9.04 -16.43
C LEU A 135 -1.66 9.42 -16.45
N ASN A 136 -0.75 8.46 -16.35
CA ASN A 136 0.68 8.71 -16.48
C ASN A 136 1.01 9.26 -17.89
N TRP A 137 0.46 8.65 -18.93
CA TRP A 137 0.63 9.16 -20.30
C TRP A 137 0.10 10.59 -20.42
N LEU A 138 -1.11 10.87 -19.93
CA LEU A 138 -1.74 12.18 -20.01
C LEU A 138 -0.96 13.25 -19.22
N PHE A 139 -0.55 12.94 -17.99
CA PHE A 139 0.10 13.93 -17.12
C PHE A 139 1.56 14.18 -17.51
N ILE A 140 2.27 13.14 -17.97
CA ILE A 140 3.65 13.28 -18.41
C ILE A 140 3.73 13.99 -19.77
N TYR A 141 2.97 13.49 -20.76
CA TYR A 141 3.09 13.96 -22.15
C TYR A 141 2.04 15.00 -22.52
N GLY A 142 0.79 14.89 -22.01
CA GLY A 142 -0.26 15.85 -22.28
C GLY A 142 -0.08 17.18 -21.56
N PHE A 143 0.22 17.13 -20.25
CA PHE A 143 0.41 18.31 -19.41
C PHE A 143 1.88 18.71 -19.19
N GLY A 144 2.83 17.87 -19.58
CA GLY A 144 4.24 18.15 -19.43
C GLY A 144 4.75 18.15 -17.99
N TRP A 145 4.03 17.49 -17.05
CA TRP A 145 4.39 17.50 -15.62
C TRP A 145 5.59 16.61 -15.27
N GLY A 146 6.15 15.88 -16.23
CA GLY A 146 7.33 15.04 -16.00
C GLY A 146 7.13 14.02 -14.87
N ILE A 147 8.10 13.99 -13.91
CA ILE A 147 8.08 13.04 -12.80
C ILE A 147 6.92 13.28 -11.81
N ALA A 148 6.53 14.53 -11.60
CA ALA A 148 5.37 14.87 -10.78
C ALA A 148 4.07 14.33 -11.40
N GLY A 149 3.96 14.34 -12.73
CA GLY A 149 2.84 13.76 -13.46
C GLY A 149 2.73 12.25 -13.26
N SER A 150 3.85 11.54 -13.25
CA SER A 150 3.88 10.10 -12.96
C SER A 150 3.41 9.79 -11.54
N ALA A 151 3.88 10.54 -10.54
CA ALA A 151 3.43 10.38 -9.16
C ALA A 151 1.93 10.69 -9.01
N ALA A 152 1.48 11.83 -9.55
CA ALA A 152 0.09 12.25 -9.48
C ALA A 152 -0.84 11.24 -10.18
N GLY A 153 -0.50 10.75 -11.36
CA GLY A 153 -1.27 9.75 -12.10
C GLY A 153 -1.43 8.45 -11.29
N THR A 154 -0.38 8.03 -10.63
CA THR A 154 -0.40 6.84 -9.76
C THR A 154 -1.31 7.06 -8.54
N VAL A 155 -1.19 8.19 -7.86
CA VAL A 155 -2.02 8.51 -6.70
C VAL A 155 -3.50 8.60 -7.08
N VAL A 156 -3.84 9.27 -8.17
CA VAL A 156 -5.23 9.39 -8.65
C VAL A 156 -5.79 8.01 -9.00
N ALA A 157 -5.04 7.15 -9.70
CA ALA A 157 -5.48 5.79 -10.01
C ALA A 157 -5.72 4.95 -8.75
N GLN A 158 -4.86 5.06 -7.74
CA GLN A 158 -5.03 4.37 -6.46
C GLN A 158 -6.30 4.80 -5.73
N TRP A 159 -6.58 6.11 -5.67
CA TRP A 159 -7.81 6.62 -5.06
C TRP A 159 -9.07 6.27 -5.88
N ALA A 160 -8.97 6.17 -7.20
CA ALA A 160 -10.05 5.66 -8.04
C ALA A 160 -10.36 4.18 -7.72
N MET A 161 -9.32 3.35 -7.51
CA MET A 161 -9.51 1.97 -7.02
C MET A 161 -10.18 1.93 -5.65
N VAL A 162 -9.80 2.83 -4.72
CA VAL A 162 -10.48 2.96 -3.42
C VAL A 162 -11.96 3.26 -3.59
N GLY A 163 -12.33 4.18 -4.50
CA GLY A 163 -13.72 4.48 -4.82
C GLY A 163 -14.49 3.23 -5.30
N ALA A 164 -13.89 2.44 -6.20
CA ALA A 164 -14.47 1.20 -6.67
C ALA A 164 -14.66 0.17 -5.53
N TYR A 165 -13.64 -0.01 -4.69
CA TYR A 165 -13.76 -0.89 -3.52
C TYR A 165 -14.78 -0.38 -2.50
N ALA A 166 -14.84 0.92 -2.24
CA ALA A 166 -15.82 1.51 -1.33
C ALA A 166 -17.26 1.24 -1.79
N PHE A 167 -17.49 1.32 -3.10
CA PHE A 167 -18.79 0.96 -3.69
C PHE A 167 -19.13 -0.52 -3.47
N VAL A 168 -18.21 -1.44 -3.79
CA VAL A 168 -18.40 -2.90 -3.62
C VAL A 168 -18.59 -3.25 -2.16
N VAL A 169 -17.74 -2.75 -1.26
CA VAL A 169 -17.81 -3.01 0.19
C VAL A 169 -19.09 -2.40 0.78
N GLY A 170 -19.50 -1.21 0.32
CA GLY A 170 -20.75 -0.60 0.72
C GLY A 170 -22.00 -1.43 0.34
N GLN A 171 -22.01 -2.01 -0.86
CA GLN A 171 -23.05 -2.95 -1.26
C GLN A 171 -23.04 -4.23 -0.39
N LEU A 172 -21.85 -4.76 -0.13
CA LEU A 172 -21.67 -5.94 0.70
C LEU A 172 -22.15 -5.69 2.13
N ALA A 173 -21.80 -4.54 2.71
CA ALA A 173 -22.25 -4.14 4.03
C ALA A 173 -23.78 -4.04 4.12
N ARG A 174 -24.43 -3.46 3.10
CA ARG A 174 -25.89 -3.40 3.02
C ARG A 174 -26.54 -4.78 2.92
N ARG A 175 -25.99 -5.69 2.09
CA ARG A 175 -26.52 -7.06 1.90
C ARG A 175 -26.45 -7.91 3.17
N HIS A 176 -25.43 -7.69 3.99
CA HIS A 176 -25.19 -8.47 5.21
C HIS A 176 -25.50 -7.68 6.49
N GLU A 177 -26.20 -6.54 6.37
CA GLU A 177 -26.59 -5.66 7.50
C GLU A 177 -25.41 -5.34 8.43
N ALA A 178 -24.23 -5.18 7.84
CA ALA A 178 -23.00 -4.87 8.55
C ALA A 178 -22.84 -3.35 8.70
N SER A 179 -22.45 -2.89 9.90
CA SER A 179 -22.12 -1.49 10.12
C SER A 179 -20.83 -1.13 9.37
N VAL A 180 -20.83 0.02 8.69
CA VAL A 180 -19.65 0.58 8.05
C VAL A 180 -18.76 1.39 9.01
N LEU A 181 -19.22 1.62 10.23
CA LEU A 181 -18.46 2.32 11.26
C LEU A 181 -17.46 1.39 11.95
N PRO A 182 -16.26 1.88 12.28
CA PRO A 182 -15.25 1.08 12.93
C PRO A 182 -15.67 0.67 14.35
N GLN A 183 -15.35 -0.56 14.72
CA GLN A 183 -15.57 -1.06 16.07
C GLN A 183 -14.24 -1.16 16.82
N ARG A 184 -14.17 -0.63 18.06
CA ARG A 184 -12.93 -0.62 18.85
C ARG A 184 -12.35 -2.01 19.06
N GLU A 185 -13.19 -3.01 19.29
CA GLU A 185 -12.76 -4.39 19.49
C GLU A 185 -12.20 -5.00 18.21
N GLY A 186 -12.87 -4.79 17.07
CA GLY A 186 -12.41 -5.24 15.76
C GLY A 186 -11.10 -4.59 15.35
N LEU A 187 -10.97 -3.27 15.55
CA LEU A 187 -9.72 -2.53 15.31
C LEU A 187 -8.56 -3.08 16.15
N ARG A 188 -8.78 -3.32 17.46
CA ARG A 188 -7.76 -3.91 18.33
C ARG A 188 -7.39 -5.32 17.89
N GLY A 189 -8.37 -6.14 17.52
CA GLY A 189 -8.15 -7.48 17.00
C GLY A 189 -7.31 -7.47 15.72
N SER A 190 -7.68 -6.63 14.75
CA SER A 190 -6.97 -6.46 13.49
C SER A 190 -5.55 -5.91 13.70
N ALA A 191 -5.39 -4.91 14.58
CA ALA A 191 -4.09 -4.33 14.91
C ALA A 191 -3.17 -5.37 15.59
N ARG A 192 -3.71 -6.16 16.53
CA ARG A 192 -2.94 -7.21 17.22
C ARG A 192 -2.50 -8.31 16.26
N ALA A 193 -3.40 -8.77 15.40
CA ALA A 193 -3.06 -9.76 14.37
C ALA A 193 -2.03 -9.22 13.37
N GLY A 194 -2.21 -7.98 12.93
CA GLY A 194 -1.29 -7.27 12.05
C GLY A 194 0.08 -7.08 12.66
N TRP A 195 0.18 -6.75 13.96
CA TRP A 195 1.44 -6.55 14.67
C TRP A 195 2.35 -7.78 14.62
N TRP A 196 1.81 -8.96 14.86
CA TRP A 196 2.60 -10.21 14.78
C TRP A 196 3.07 -10.51 13.36
N LEU A 197 2.24 -10.25 12.35
CA LEU A 197 2.63 -10.41 10.95
C LEU A 197 3.66 -9.36 10.53
N PHE A 198 3.54 -8.13 11.01
CA PHE A 198 4.54 -7.09 10.82
C PHE A 198 5.90 -7.49 11.40
N LEU A 199 5.95 -7.93 12.67
CA LEU A 199 7.18 -8.41 13.30
C LEU A 199 7.80 -9.57 12.51
N ARG A 200 6.99 -10.52 12.05
CA ARG A 200 7.45 -11.60 11.19
C ARG A 200 8.08 -11.07 9.90
N THR A 201 7.43 -10.12 9.24
CA THR A 201 7.92 -9.54 7.97
C THR A 201 9.24 -8.81 8.19
N VAL A 202 9.34 -8.01 9.25
CA VAL A 202 10.58 -7.32 9.63
C VAL A 202 11.71 -8.33 9.93
N SER A 203 11.43 -9.35 10.71
CA SER A 203 12.42 -10.39 11.04
C SER A 203 12.94 -11.12 9.81
N LEU A 204 12.04 -11.46 8.85
CA LEU A 204 12.44 -12.07 7.59
C LEU A 204 13.29 -11.13 6.72
N ARG A 205 12.97 -9.83 6.71
CA ARG A 205 13.77 -8.83 5.99
C ARG A 205 15.15 -8.67 6.60
N ILE A 206 15.26 -8.59 7.93
CA ILE A 206 16.55 -8.52 8.64
C ILE A 206 17.37 -9.79 8.35
N ALA A 207 16.77 -10.98 8.45
CA ALA A 207 17.45 -12.22 8.15
C ALA A 207 17.99 -12.26 6.71
N LEU A 208 17.18 -11.84 5.74
CA LEU A 208 17.58 -11.77 4.33
C LEU A 208 18.76 -10.81 4.14
N LEU A 209 18.67 -9.60 4.71
CA LEU A 209 19.75 -8.60 4.61
C LEU A 209 21.04 -9.10 5.29
N ALA A 210 20.94 -9.75 6.45
CA ALA A 210 22.08 -10.35 7.12
C ALA A 210 22.73 -11.45 6.26
N THR A 211 21.92 -12.32 5.63
CA THR A 211 22.43 -13.38 4.75
C THR A 211 23.13 -12.79 3.53
N VAL A 212 22.56 -11.76 2.90
CA VAL A 212 23.19 -11.07 1.78
C VAL A 212 24.48 -10.38 2.22
N GLY A 213 24.48 -9.70 3.38
CA GLY A 213 25.69 -9.05 3.93
C GLY A 213 26.82 -10.04 4.21
N VAL A 214 26.49 -11.22 4.75
CA VAL A 214 27.50 -12.28 4.97
C VAL A 214 28.00 -12.83 3.63
N ALA A 215 27.08 -13.09 2.68
CA ALA A 215 27.47 -13.62 1.36
C ALA A 215 28.38 -12.65 0.59
N THR A 216 28.11 -11.34 0.65
CA THR A 216 28.97 -10.32 0.02
C THR A 216 30.32 -10.20 0.74
N GLY A 217 30.35 -10.33 2.07
CA GLY A 217 31.59 -10.32 2.86
C GLY A 217 32.53 -11.53 2.56
N ILE A 218 31.95 -12.69 2.25
CA ILE A 218 32.72 -13.89 1.88
C ILE A 218 33.22 -13.80 0.43
N GLY A 219 32.41 -13.22 -0.49
CA GLY A 219 32.76 -13.09 -1.91
C GLY A 219 33.81 -12.03 -2.25
N THR A 220 34.17 -11.13 -1.31
CA THR A 220 35.21 -10.11 -1.49
C THR A 220 36.56 -10.52 -0.89
N GLY A 221 36.70 -11.76 -0.41
CA GLY A 221 37.91 -12.30 0.23
C GLY A 221 38.82 -13.14 -0.69
N GLU A 222 38.59 -13.10 -2.04
CA GLU A 222 39.49 -13.73 -3.04
C GLU A 222 40.17 -12.67 -3.91
#